data_07e7c76e453106fb1d5ffaf09bf9edea
#
_entry.id   07e7c76e453106fb1d5ffaf09bf9edea
#
_cell.length_a   1.000
_cell.length_b   1.000
_cell.length_c   1.000
_cell.angle_alpha   90.00
_cell.angle_beta   90.00
_cell.angle_gamma   90.00
#
_symmetry.space_group_name_H-M   'P 1'
#
loop_
_entity.id
_entity.type
_entity.pdbx_description
1 polymer ?
#
loop_
_entity_poly.entity_id
_entity_poly.type
_entity_poly.pdbx_seq_one_letter_code
_entity_poly.pdbx_strand_id
1 'polypeptide(L)'
;MKNFSLLTTIEGLRRLAPAYDLICTRLPIPTDQDLALPIGGKKNNLTRRSWLNFAGYCKIPERAAVRLLNEQIATTESSVDLIYASFLPDKLKAQYEAIVRQNTAILSA
;
A
#
# COMPACT_ATOMS: atom_id res chain seq x y z
N MET A 1 13.99 -1.07 7.37
CA MET A 1 12.57 -0.70 7.55
C MET A 1 12.30 -0.55 9.03
N LYS A 2 11.85 0.62 9.46
CA LYS A 2 11.67 0.94 10.89
C LYS A 2 10.19 1.05 11.32
N ASN A 3 9.25 0.96 10.37
CA ASN A 3 7.82 1.20 10.60
C ASN A 3 7.03 -0.07 10.95
N PHE A 4 7.73 -1.16 11.18
CA PHE A 4 7.14 -2.44 11.57
C PHE A 4 7.84 -2.93 12.84
N SER A 5 7.04 -3.31 13.84
CA SER A 5 7.53 -3.82 15.11
C SER A 5 6.66 -4.95 15.62
N LEU A 6 7.19 -5.72 16.55
CA LEU A 6 6.46 -6.76 17.26
C LEU A 6 6.07 -6.25 18.63
N LEU A 7 4.83 -6.52 19.03
CA LEU A 7 4.32 -6.32 20.37
C LEU A 7 4.25 -7.68 21.08
N THR A 8 4.60 -7.68 22.35
CA THR A 8 4.33 -8.80 23.24
C THR A 8 3.12 -8.43 24.11
N THR A 9 2.06 -9.22 24.04
CA THR A 9 0.87 -9.00 24.88
C THR A 9 1.16 -9.37 26.34
N ILE A 10 0.25 -8.99 27.24
CA ILE A 10 0.32 -9.36 28.67
C ILE A 10 0.38 -10.87 28.85
N GLU A 11 -0.27 -11.64 27.94
CA GLU A 11 -0.26 -13.11 27.94
C GLU A 11 1.01 -13.71 27.31
N GLY A 12 1.98 -12.88 26.91
CA GLY A 12 3.24 -13.33 26.31
C GLY A 12 3.18 -13.68 24.82
N LEU A 13 2.04 -13.39 24.15
CA LEU A 13 1.90 -13.62 22.70
C LEU A 13 2.60 -12.53 21.90
N ARG A 14 3.30 -12.91 20.85
CA ARG A 14 3.92 -11.99 19.91
C ARG A 14 3.02 -11.75 18.71
N ARG A 15 2.80 -10.49 18.36
CA ARG A 15 2.06 -10.10 17.16
C ARG A 15 2.62 -8.81 16.57
N LEU A 16 2.33 -8.56 15.29
CA LEU A 16 2.69 -7.28 14.67
C LEU A 16 1.97 -6.13 15.38
N ALA A 17 2.71 -5.06 15.62
CA ALA A 17 2.12 -3.77 15.98
C ALA A 17 1.24 -3.27 14.82
N PRO A 18 0.24 -2.41 15.09
CA PRO A 18 -0.40 -1.65 14.04
C PRO A 18 0.64 -0.92 13.19
N ALA A 19 0.43 -0.86 11.88
CA ALA A 19 1.31 -0.14 10.98
C ALA A 19 1.31 1.36 11.34
N TYR A 20 2.47 2.01 11.32
CA TYR A 20 2.63 3.42 11.66
C TYR A 20 3.61 4.09 10.70
N ASP A 21 3.54 5.43 10.63
CA ASP A 21 4.40 6.26 9.79
C ASP A 21 4.39 5.84 8.31
N LEU A 22 3.19 5.48 7.81
CA LEU A 22 2.97 5.15 6.41
C LEU A 22 2.56 6.42 5.67
N ILE A 23 3.48 6.99 4.88
CA ILE A 23 3.26 8.21 4.11
C ILE A 23 3.45 7.97 2.62
N CYS A 24 2.73 8.75 1.82
CA CYS A 24 2.91 8.77 0.37
C CYS A 24 4.07 9.73 0.03
N THR A 25 5.27 9.18 -0.15
CA THR A 25 6.47 9.98 -0.45
C THR A 25 6.41 10.65 -1.81
N ARG A 26 5.69 10.11 -2.79
CA ARG A 26 5.49 10.71 -4.11
C ARG A 26 4.68 12.00 -4.09
N LEU A 27 3.98 12.30 -3.01
CA LEU A 27 3.23 13.54 -2.88
C LEU A 27 4.15 14.76 -2.69
N PRO A 28 5.10 14.76 -1.70
CA PRO A 28 6.11 15.81 -1.56
C PRO A 28 7.28 15.67 -2.54
N ILE A 29 7.56 14.46 -3.05
CA ILE A 29 8.69 14.15 -3.93
C ILE A 29 8.17 13.41 -5.17
N PRO A 30 7.68 14.12 -6.19
CA PRO A 30 7.03 13.49 -7.37
C PRO A 30 7.93 12.52 -8.14
N THR A 31 9.24 12.66 -8.02
CA THR A 31 10.25 11.78 -8.66
C THR A 31 10.59 10.55 -7.83
N ASP A 32 10.01 10.40 -6.63
CA ASP A 32 10.29 9.24 -5.80
C ASP A 32 9.71 7.95 -6.38
N GLN A 33 10.28 6.82 -5.97
CA GLN A 33 9.86 5.51 -6.42
C GLN A 33 8.65 5.02 -5.60
N ASP A 34 7.84 4.14 -6.20
CA ASP A 34 6.67 3.57 -5.53
C ASP A 34 7.07 2.71 -4.32
N LEU A 35 8.21 2.03 -4.41
CA LEU A 35 8.72 1.16 -3.35
C LEU A 35 10.17 1.49 -2.96
N ALA A 36 10.45 1.48 -1.66
CA ALA A 36 11.80 1.59 -1.14
C ALA A 36 12.66 0.36 -1.49
N LEU A 37 12.08 -0.83 -1.40
CA LEU A 37 12.72 -2.11 -1.75
C LEU A 37 12.10 -2.71 -3.00
N PRO A 38 12.89 -3.32 -3.90
CA PRO A 38 12.34 -3.88 -5.13
C PRO A 38 11.54 -5.16 -4.88
N ILE A 39 10.49 -5.35 -5.68
CA ILE A 39 9.75 -6.61 -5.83
C ILE A 39 10.01 -7.14 -7.24
N GLY A 40 10.57 -8.34 -7.35
CA GLY A 40 10.96 -8.90 -8.64
C GLY A 40 11.91 -7.99 -9.45
N GLY A 41 12.81 -7.29 -8.77
CA GLY A 41 13.75 -6.33 -9.37
C GLY A 41 13.14 -4.98 -9.75
N LYS A 42 11.85 -4.74 -9.50
CA LYS A 42 11.14 -3.50 -9.84
C LYS A 42 10.76 -2.71 -8.60
N LYS A 43 10.87 -1.40 -8.67
CA LYS A 43 10.42 -0.47 -7.63
C LYS A 43 9.22 0.37 -8.06
N ASN A 44 8.89 0.37 -9.35
CA ASN A 44 7.79 1.10 -9.95
C ASN A 44 7.02 0.21 -10.92
N ASN A 45 5.83 0.64 -11.32
CA ASN A 45 5.00 -0.02 -12.32
C ASN A 45 4.70 -1.49 -11.96
N LEU A 46 4.37 -1.74 -10.72
CA LEU A 46 4.00 -3.07 -10.22
C LEU A 46 2.57 -3.39 -10.61
N THR A 47 2.42 -4.39 -11.46
CA THR A 47 1.11 -4.89 -11.89
C THR A 47 0.51 -5.84 -10.84
N ARG A 48 -0.79 -6.14 -10.98
CA ARG A 48 -1.44 -7.20 -10.19
C ARG A 48 -0.65 -8.51 -10.23
N ARG A 49 -0.15 -8.89 -11.41
CA ARG A 49 0.67 -10.10 -11.58
C ARG A 49 1.98 -10.03 -10.80
N SER A 50 2.61 -8.86 -10.72
CA SER A 50 3.83 -8.67 -9.92
C SER A 50 3.57 -8.98 -8.43
N TRP A 51 2.44 -8.53 -7.90
CA TRP A 51 2.04 -8.80 -6.52
C TRP A 51 1.68 -10.26 -6.28
N LEU A 52 0.99 -10.92 -7.22
CA LEU A 52 0.67 -12.35 -7.11
C LEU A 52 1.94 -13.21 -7.14
N ASN A 53 2.90 -12.88 -8.01
CA ASN A 53 4.19 -13.57 -8.06
C ASN A 53 4.97 -13.39 -6.76
N PHE A 54 4.95 -12.18 -6.20
CA PHE A 54 5.59 -11.90 -4.91
C PHE A 54 4.92 -12.67 -3.76
N ALA A 55 3.59 -12.74 -3.76
CA ALA A 55 2.85 -13.56 -2.81
C ALA A 55 3.26 -15.03 -2.87
N GLY A 56 3.42 -15.58 -4.08
CA GLY A 56 3.93 -16.93 -4.29
C GLY A 56 5.35 -17.13 -3.72
N TYR A 57 6.24 -16.17 -3.96
CA TYR A 57 7.58 -16.16 -3.35
C TYR A 57 7.53 -16.17 -1.81
N CYS A 58 6.60 -15.42 -1.23
CA CYS A 58 6.36 -15.38 0.21
C CYS A 58 5.56 -16.59 0.74
N LYS A 59 5.24 -17.57 -0.11
CA LYS A 59 4.42 -18.75 0.23
C LYS A 59 3.01 -18.40 0.73
N ILE A 60 2.47 -17.28 0.27
CA ILE A 60 1.08 -16.88 0.52
C ILE A 60 0.22 -17.59 -0.54
N PRO A 61 -0.83 -18.34 -0.15
CA PRO A 61 -1.73 -18.97 -1.10
C PRO A 61 -2.35 -17.95 -2.05
N GLU A 62 -2.41 -18.27 -3.35
CA GLU A 62 -2.90 -17.35 -4.38
C GLU A 62 -4.31 -16.81 -4.06
N ARG A 63 -5.20 -17.68 -3.57
CA ARG A 63 -6.55 -17.27 -3.15
C ARG A 63 -6.54 -16.19 -2.07
N ALA A 64 -5.62 -16.29 -1.11
CA ALA A 64 -5.47 -15.27 -0.07
C ALA A 64 -4.90 -13.97 -0.63
N ALA A 65 -3.91 -14.05 -1.52
CA ALA A 65 -3.33 -12.89 -2.19
C ALA A 65 -4.36 -12.14 -3.04
N VAL A 66 -5.15 -12.87 -3.84
CA VAL A 66 -6.24 -12.29 -4.65
C VAL A 66 -7.26 -11.58 -3.76
N ARG A 67 -7.67 -12.20 -2.65
CA ARG A 67 -8.59 -11.58 -1.70
C ARG A 67 -8.04 -10.27 -1.14
N LEU A 68 -6.80 -10.27 -0.66
CA LEU A 68 -6.15 -9.07 -0.11
C LEU A 68 -6.05 -7.93 -1.14
N LEU A 69 -5.70 -8.25 -2.40
CA LEU A 69 -5.67 -7.24 -3.46
C LEU A 69 -7.07 -6.67 -3.75
N ASN A 70 -8.09 -7.51 -3.76
CA ASN A 70 -9.46 -7.05 -3.97
C ASN A 70 -9.99 -6.22 -2.78
N GLU A 71 -9.66 -6.59 -1.55
CA GLU A 71 -9.95 -5.79 -0.36
C GLU A 71 -9.26 -4.42 -0.45
N GLN A 72 -8.00 -4.36 -0.87
CA GLN A 72 -7.28 -3.11 -1.07
C GLN A 72 -7.95 -2.22 -2.14
N ILE A 73 -8.37 -2.81 -3.26
CA ILE A 73 -9.10 -2.09 -4.32
C ILE A 73 -10.42 -1.52 -3.78
N ALA A 74 -11.14 -2.29 -2.98
CA ALA A 74 -12.42 -1.88 -2.41
C ALA A 74 -12.32 -0.67 -1.45
N THR A 75 -11.13 -0.39 -0.89
CA THR A 75 -10.93 0.79 -0.02
C THR A 75 -10.69 2.10 -0.78
N THR A 76 -10.71 2.10 -2.10
CA THR A 76 -10.35 3.28 -2.92
C THR A 76 -11.21 4.49 -2.59
N GLU A 77 -12.53 4.35 -2.60
CA GLU A 77 -13.41 5.49 -2.38
C GLU A 77 -13.30 6.01 -0.94
N SER A 78 -13.26 5.15 0.06
CA SER A 78 -13.05 5.57 1.45
C SER A 78 -11.68 6.22 1.66
N SER A 79 -10.66 5.81 0.93
CA SER A 79 -9.34 6.47 0.95
C SER A 79 -9.40 7.87 0.34
N VAL A 80 -10.14 8.04 -0.75
CA VAL A 80 -10.37 9.36 -1.38
C VAL A 80 -11.13 10.28 -0.43
N ASP A 81 -12.19 9.79 0.23
CA ASP A 81 -12.95 10.55 1.23
C ASP A 81 -12.04 11.05 2.35
N LEU A 82 -11.14 10.19 2.86
CA LEU A 82 -10.17 10.57 3.89
C LEU A 82 -9.18 11.63 3.39
N ILE A 83 -8.71 11.54 2.15
CA ILE A 83 -7.83 12.55 1.54
C ILE A 83 -8.54 13.91 1.56
N TYR A 84 -9.81 13.98 1.15
CA TYR A 84 -10.54 15.23 1.11
C TYR A 84 -10.91 15.77 2.50
N ALA A 85 -11.09 14.89 3.48
CA ALA A 85 -11.28 15.27 4.88
C ALA A 85 -9.98 15.70 5.59
N SER A 86 -8.81 15.48 4.97
CA SER A 86 -7.51 15.80 5.56
C SER A 86 -7.19 17.30 5.53
N PHE A 87 -6.15 17.71 6.25
CA PHE A 87 -5.64 19.09 6.27
C PHE A 87 -4.71 19.43 5.09
N LEU A 88 -4.58 18.54 4.10
CA LEU A 88 -3.78 18.82 2.90
C LEU A 88 -4.37 20.00 2.10
N PRO A 89 -3.52 20.83 1.47
CA PRO A 89 -3.99 21.81 0.47
C PRO A 89 -4.72 21.13 -0.69
N ASP A 90 -5.74 21.78 -1.26
CA ASP A 90 -6.60 21.20 -2.31
C ASP A 90 -5.82 20.67 -3.52
N LYS A 91 -4.75 21.37 -3.92
CA LYS A 91 -3.86 20.90 -4.99
C LYS A 91 -3.22 19.54 -4.67
N LEU A 92 -2.79 19.34 -3.43
CA LEU A 92 -2.19 18.08 -3.00
C LEU A 92 -3.24 16.98 -2.82
N LYS A 93 -4.46 17.31 -2.41
CA LYS A 93 -5.58 16.35 -2.37
C LYS A 93 -5.85 15.77 -3.74
N ALA A 94 -5.97 16.60 -4.77
CA ALA A 94 -6.19 16.17 -6.14
C ALA A 94 -5.04 15.31 -6.68
N GLN A 95 -3.79 15.66 -6.38
CA GLN A 95 -2.63 14.86 -6.75
C GLN A 95 -2.62 13.50 -6.04
N TYR A 96 -2.97 13.47 -4.75
CA TYR A 96 -3.01 12.23 -3.99
C TYR A 96 -4.13 11.30 -4.49
N GLU A 97 -5.32 11.84 -4.74
CA GLU A 97 -6.40 11.08 -5.37
C GLU A 97 -5.96 10.45 -6.70
N ALA A 98 -5.29 11.22 -7.56
CA ALA A 98 -4.78 10.70 -8.83
C ALA A 98 -3.82 9.53 -8.64
N ILE A 99 -2.91 9.59 -7.66
CA ILE A 99 -2.01 8.48 -7.31
C ILE A 99 -2.80 7.25 -6.85
N VAL A 100 -3.77 7.42 -5.96
CA VAL A 100 -4.59 6.31 -5.44
C VAL A 100 -5.36 5.64 -6.57
N ARG A 101 -6.06 6.42 -7.41
CA ARG A 101 -6.86 5.88 -8.53
C ARG A 101 -5.99 5.19 -9.58
N GLN A 102 -4.83 5.75 -9.91
CA GLN A 102 -3.88 5.12 -10.83
C GLN A 102 -3.41 3.75 -10.32
N ASN A 103 -3.01 3.68 -9.05
CA ASN A 103 -2.56 2.42 -8.45
C ASN A 103 -3.70 1.41 -8.38
N THR A 104 -4.91 1.83 -8.04
CA THR A 104 -6.10 0.96 -8.04
C THR A 104 -6.38 0.39 -9.43
N ALA A 105 -6.33 1.23 -10.48
CA ALA A 105 -6.56 0.79 -11.86
C ALA A 105 -5.54 -0.29 -12.29
N ILE A 106 -4.26 -0.11 -11.93
CA ILE A 106 -3.20 -1.10 -12.19
C ILE A 106 -3.47 -2.41 -11.45
N LEU A 107 -3.93 -2.35 -10.21
CA LEU A 107 -4.25 -3.55 -9.42
C LEU A 107 -5.52 -4.25 -9.89
N SER A 108 -6.44 -3.53 -10.51
CA SER A 108 -7.71 -4.07 -11.03
C SER A 108 -7.54 -4.78 -12.38
N ALA A 109 -6.52 -4.42 -13.12
CA ALA A 109 -6.17 -5.05 -14.39
C ALA A 109 -5.49 -6.43 -14.17
#